data_a5b3d89357b4eb9a7024868449201ab5
#
_entry.id   a5b3d89357b4eb9a7024868449201ab5
#
_cell.length_a   1.000
_cell.length_b   1.000
_cell.length_c   1.000
_cell.angle_alpha   90.00
_cell.angle_beta   90.00
_cell.angle_gamma   90.00
#
_symmetry.space_group_name_H-M   'P 1'
#
loop_
_entity.id
_entity.type
_entity.pdbx_description
1 polymer ?
#
loop_
_entity_poly.entity_id
_entity_poly.type
_entity_poly.pdbx_seq_one_letter_code
_entity_poly.pdbx_strand_id
1 'polypeptide(L)'
;MQAGWREVMESVRPGLRYRELALRTVNAIQRAGFTEFCLAVPHSLGLEHTDDPAIMTRDGLDYGDPVLEENMVVNVDLPFIEIGWGSVHLEDTLLVTADGGRPLTSMQMDLLVR
;
A
#
# COMPACT_ATOMS: atom_id res chain seq x y z
N MET A 1 -9.22 2.75 -5.68
CA MET A 1 -8.57 1.84 -4.74
C MET A 1 -8.26 0.46 -5.33
N GLN A 2 -9.21 -0.27 -5.91
CA GLN A 2 -8.97 -1.61 -6.48
C GLN A 2 -7.84 -1.68 -7.52
N ALA A 3 -7.67 -0.63 -8.36
CA ALA A 3 -6.55 -0.58 -9.31
C ALA A 3 -5.19 -0.51 -8.60
N GLY A 4 -5.12 0.26 -7.52
CA GLY A 4 -3.92 0.34 -6.68
C GLY A 4 -3.62 -0.99 -6.00
N TRP A 5 -4.64 -1.64 -5.45
CA TRP A 5 -4.46 -2.94 -4.82
C TRP A 5 -3.96 -4.02 -5.80
N ARG A 6 -4.48 -4.05 -7.02
CA ARG A 6 -3.97 -4.94 -8.07
C ARG A 6 -2.50 -4.67 -8.36
N GLU A 7 -2.11 -3.39 -8.46
CA GLU A 7 -0.70 -3.02 -8.64
C GLU A 7 0.17 -3.50 -7.46
N VAL A 8 -0.32 -3.37 -6.22
CA VAL A 8 0.38 -3.90 -5.03
C VAL A 8 0.62 -5.40 -5.18
N MET A 9 -0.42 -6.16 -5.50
CA MET A 9 -0.33 -7.62 -5.66
C MET A 9 0.60 -8.06 -6.79
N GLU A 10 0.68 -7.29 -7.86
CA GLU A 10 1.55 -7.57 -9.01
C GLU A 10 3.00 -7.13 -8.76
N SER A 11 3.21 -6.13 -7.89
CA SER A 11 4.51 -5.50 -7.68
C SER A 11 5.29 -6.05 -6.50
N VAL A 12 4.61 -6.43 -5.40
CA VAL A 12 5.28 -6.86 -4.17
C VAL A 12 6.12 -8.11 -4.42
N ARG A 13 7.43 -7.97 -4.22
CA ARG A 13 8.42 -9.05 -4.35
C ARG A 13 9.73 -8.63 -3.69
N PRO A 14 10.64 -9.56 -3.38
CA PRO A 14 11.99 -9.23 -2.93
C PRO A 14 12.70 -8.32 -3.93
N GLY A 15 13.43 -7.33 -3.43
CA GLY A 15 14.16 -6.36 -4.22
C GLY A 15 13.39 -5.09 -4.58
N LEU A 16 12.06 -5.05 -4.42
CA LEU A 16 11.28 -3.82 -4.62
C LEU A 16 11.50 -2.85 -3.46
N ARG A 17 11.65 -1.56 -3.77
CA ARG A 17 11.75 -0.51 -2.76
C ARG A 17 10.36 -0.05 -2.29
N TYR A 18 10.25 0.29 -1.02
CA TYR A 18 8.99 0.81 -0.44
C TYR A 18 8.48 2.03 -1.20
N ARG A 19 9.35 3.00 -1.50
CA ARG A 19 9.00 4.20 -2.27
C ARG A 19 8.51 3.85 -3.68
N GLU A 20 9.14 2.91 -4.33
CA GLU A 20 8.72 2.46 -5.66
C GLU A 20 7.34 1.80 -5.60
N LEU A 21 7.06 0.96 -4.60
CA LEU A 21 5.75 0.37 -4.38
C LEU A 21 4.68 1.46 -4.20
N ALA A 22 4.94 2.45 -3.33
CA ALA A 22 4.03 3.57 -3.10
C ALA A 22 3.72 4.34 -4.40
N LEU A 23 4.75 4.70 -5.16
CA LEU A 23 4.60 5.45 -6.42
C LEU A 23 3.86 4.66 -7.49
N ARG A 24 4.15 3.37 -7.66
CA ARG A 24 3.44 2.48 -8.60
C ARG A 24 1.96 2.42 -8.26
N THR A 25 1.63 2.26 -6.99
CA THR A 25 0.26 2.18 -6.48
C THR A 25 -0.51 3.47 -6.73
N VAL A 26 0.06 4.63 -6.39
CA VAL A 26 -0.54 5.95 -6.68
C VAL A 26 -0.79 6.10 -8.18
N ASN A 27 0.22 5.83 -9.00
CA ASN A 27 0.11 5.95 -10.45
C ASN A 27 -0.98 5.03 -11.04
N ALA A 28 -1.14 3.81 -10.50
CA ALA A 28 -2.18 2.89 -10.96
C ALA A 28 -3.58 3.42 -10.67
N ILE A 29 -3.80 4.02 -9.50
CA ILE A 29 -5.08 4.65 -9.13
C ILE A 29 -5.36 5.88 -10.01
N GLN A 30 -4.35 6.72 -10.23
CA GLN A 30 -4.48 7.90 -11.08
C GLN A 30 -4.80 7.52 -12.54
N ARG A 31 -4.12 6.51 -13.10
CA ARG A 31 -4.41 6.00 -14.45
C ARG A 31 -5.81 5.40 -14.56
N ALA A 32 -6.37 4.91 -13.47
CA ALA A 32 -7.75 4.41 -13.41
C ALA A 32 -8.81 5.54 -13.35
N GLY A 33 -8.38 6.81 -13.43
CA GLY A 33 -9.25 7.98 -13.53
C GLY A 33 -9.43 8.75 -12.22
N PHE A 34 -8.72 8.40 -11.15
CA PHE A 34 -8.79 9.10 -9.88
C PHE A 34 -7.50 9.90 -9.63
N THR A 35 -7.41 11.05 -10.30
CA THR A 35 -6.19 11.87 -10.41
C THR A 35 -5.81 12.58 -9.12
N GLU A 36 -6.75 12.82 -8.21
CA GLU A 36 -6.51 13.45 -6.91
C GLU A 36 -5.86 12.51 -5.89
N PHE A 37 -5.84 11.20 -6.15
CA PHE A 37 -5.18 10.26 -5.25
C PHE A 37 -3.67 10.49 -5.24
N CYS A 38 -3.11 10.72 -4.05
CA CYS A 38 -1.70 11.11 -3.93
C CYS A 38 -0.93 10.36 -2.84
N LEU A 39 -1.58 9.44 -2.10
CA LEU A 39 -0.96 8.81 -0.94
C LEU A 39 -1.19 7.30 -0.94
N ALA A 40 -0.10 6.55 -0.99
CA ALA A 40 -0.06 5.14 -0.63
C ALA A 40 1.05 4.95 0.41
N VAL A 41 0.76 4.22 1.47
CA VAL A 41 1.65 4.07 2.62
C VAL A 41 2.00 2.59 2.83
N PRO A 42 3.04 2.07 2.18
CA PRO A 42 3.63 0.81 2.60
C PRO A 42 4.40 1.02 3.91
N HIS A 43 4.16 0.16 4.89
CA HIS A 43 4.82 0.22 6.18
C HIS A 43 4.97 -1.16 6.83
N SER A 44 5.90 -1.27 7.76
CA SER A 44 6.01 -2.44 8.63
C SER A 44 4.93 -2.48 9.69
N LEU A 45 4.73 -3.66 10.24
CA LEU A 45 3.89 -3.91 11.41
C LEU A 45 4.75 -4.48 12.54
N GLY A 46 4.58 -3.95 13.74
CA GLY A 46 5.26 -4.39 14.96
C GLY A 46 4.43 -4.12 16.19
N LEU A 47 4.99 -3.39 17.15
CA LEU A 47 4.28 -3.00 18.37
C LEU A 47 3.38 -1.78 18.16
N GLU A 48 3.72 -0.94 17.20
CA GLU A 48 2.96 0.24 16.83
C GLU A 48 2.07 -0.04 15.61
N HIS A 49 1.11 0.84 15.35
CA HIS A 49 0.27 0.76 14.16
C HIS A 49 1.09 0.89 12.87
N THR A 50 2.07 1.76 12.87
CA THR A 50 3.01 1.98 11.78
C THR A 50 4.42 1.97 12.34
N ASP A 51 5.14 0.89 12.11
CA ASP A 51 6.54 0.75 12.51
C ASP A 51 7.48 1.01 11.32
N ASP A 52 8.75 1.26 11.64
CA ASP A 52 9.79 1.33 10.63
C ASP A 52 10.05 -0.04 9.98
N PRO A 53 10.26 -0.05 8.67
CA PRO A 53 10.23 1.07 7.76
C PRO A 53 8.80 1.45 7.33
N ALA A 54 8.56 2.75 7.16
CA ALA A 54 7.32 3.29 6.63
C ALA A 54 7.62 4.39 5.61
N ILE A 55 6.87 4.44 4.52
CA ILE A 55 6.99 5.50 3.52
C ILE A 55 5.66 6.25 3.42
N MET A 56 5.68 7.52 3.74
CA MET A 56 4.61 8.46 3.39
C MET A 56 5.08 9.28 2.19
N THR A 57 4.36 9.19 1.08
CA THR A 57 4.76 9.83 -0.18
C THR A 57 4.66 11.35 -0.18
N ARG A 58 4.10 11.96 0.87
CA ARG A 58 3.96 13.41 0.99
C ARG A 58 4.70 13.94 2.24
N ASP A 59 5.85 14.57 2.00
CA ASP A 59 6.59 15.54 2.85
C ASP A 59 6.83 15.22 4.33
N GLY A 60 6.68 14.01 4.79
CA GLY A 60 6.56 13.96 6.23
C GLY A 60 7.32 12.92 6.98
N LEU A 61 7.64 11.77 6.58
CA LEU A 61 8.42 10.81 7.36
C LEU A 61 9.20 9.89 6.42
N ASP A 62 10.41 10.30 6.11
CA ASP A 62 11.34 9.49 5.34
C ASP A 62 12.26 8.74 6.30
N TYR A 63 11.84 7.56 6.70
CA TYR A 63 12.66 6.62 7.50
C TYR A 63 13.64 5.82 6.62
N GLY A 64 14.02 6.39 5.49
CA GLY A 64 14.80 5.72 4.46
C GLY A 64 13.92 5.13 3.37
N ASP A 65 14.55 4.45 2.42
CA ASP A 65 13.85 3.75 1.33
C ASP A 65 14.29 2.28 1.32
N PRO A 66 13.82 1.48 2.29
CA PRO A 66 14.23 0.09 2.42
C PRO A 66 13.74 -0.74 1.24
N VAL A 67 14.40 -1.86 1.08
CA VAL A 67 14.07 -2.87 0.08
C VAL A 67 13.25 -3.97 0.75
N LEU A 68 12.20 -4.43 0.09
CA LEU A 68 11.47 -5.60 0.52
C LEU A 68 12.37 -6.85 0.42
N GLU A 69 12.39 -7.63 1.47
CA GLU A 69 13.11 -8.90 1.53
C GLU A 69 12.13 -10.06 1.74
N GLU A 70 12.52 -11.24 1.34
CA GLU A 70 11.72 -12.44 1.57
C GLU A 70 11.48 -12.65 3.07
N ASN A 71 10.28 -13.05 3.43
CA ASN A 71 9.74 -13.22 4.78
C ASN A 71 9.44 -11.93 5.55
N MET A 72 9.61 -10.75 4.93
CA MET A 72 9.06 -9.53 5.52
C MET A 72 7.54 -9.52 5.47
N VAL A 73 6.94 -8.88 6.46
CA VAL A 73 5.53 -8.55 6.48
C VAL A 73 5.41 -7.06 6.20
N VAL A 74 4.66 -6.70 5.17
CA VAL A 74 4.39 -5.32 4.77
C VAL A 74 2.88 -5.08 4.74
N ASN A 75 2.47 -3.99 5.35
CA ASN A 75 1.12 -3.47 5.21
C ASN A 75 1.10 -2.39 4.14
N VAL A 76 0.03 -2.28 3.38
CA VAL A 76 -0.13 -1.22 2.37
C VAL A 76 -1.46 -0.54 2.55
N ASP A 77 -1.38 0.72 2.95
CA ASP A 77 -2.50 1.61 3.15
C ASP A 77 -2.78 2.45 1.91
N LEU A 78 -4.05 2.51 1.51
CA LEU A 78 -4.56 3.36 0.44
C LEU A 78 -5.65 4.30 1.00
N PRO A 79 -5.28 5.32 1.78
CA PRO A 79 -6.24 6.23 2.36
C PRO A 79 -6.64 7.32 1.38
N PHE A 80 -7.94 7.62 1.32
CA PHE A 80 -8.45 8.83 0.69
C PHE A 80 -9.43 9.51 1.63
N ILE A 81 -9.18 10.76 1.92
CA ILE A 81 -10.00 11.59 2.81
C ILE A 81 -10.34 12.88 2.08
N GLU A 82 -11.62 13.18 1.95
CA GLU A 82 -12.12 14.43 1.39
C GLU A 82 -12.96 15.16 2.44
N ILE A 83 -12.51 16.37 2.80
CA ILE A 83 -13.16 17.18 3.83
C ILE A 83 -14.56 17.58 3.36
N GLY A 84 -15.57 17.25 4.18
CA GLY A 84 -16.98 17.54 3.89
C GLY A 84 -17.70 16.45 3.10
N TRP A 85 -16.97 15.45 2.58
CA TRP A 85 -17.54 14.29 1.90
C TRP A 85 -17.41 13.00 2.71
N GLY A 86 -16.18 12.64 3.11
CA GLY A 86 -15.91 11.42 3.83
C GLY A 86 -14.56 10.79 3.51
N SER A 87 -14.45 9.51 3.74
CA SER A 87 -13.21 8.76 3.46
C SER A 87 -13.49 7.40 2.82
N VAL A 88 -12.53 6.96 2.03
CA VAL A 88 -12.43 5.57 1.55
C VAL A 88 -11.03 5.08 1.90
N HIS A 89 -10.96 3.92 2.51
CA HIS A 89 -9.70 3.31 2.91
C HIS A 89 -9.68 1.85 2.47
N LEU A 90 -8.62 1.43 1.83
CA LEU A 90 -8.32 0.05 1.52
C LEU A 90 -6.93 -0.26 2.08
N GLU A 91 -6.85 -1.30 2.89
CA GLU A 91 -5.62 -1.68 3.57
C GLU A 91 -5.58 -3.19 3.75
N ASP A 92 -4.43 -3.80 3.53
CA ASP A 92 -4.20 -5.20 3.90
C ASP A 92 -2.72 -5.47 4.10
N THR A 93 -2.45 -6.59 4.74
CA THR A 93 -1.13 -7.04 5.13
C THR A 93 -0.68 -8.21 4.26
N LEU A 94 0.55 -8.13 3.78
CA LEU A 94 1.17 -9.11 2.88
C LEU A 94 2.42 -9.72 3.50
N LEU A 95 2.59 -11.02 3.34
CA LEU A 95 3.89 -11.68 3.47
C LEU A 95 4.62 -11.58 2.13
N VAL A 96 5.84 -11.06 2.12
CA VAL A 96 6.73 -11.08 0.96
C VAL A 96 7.31 -12.48 0.80
N THR A 97 7.02 -13.13 -0.31
CA THR A 97 7.55 -14.46 -0.65
C THR A 97 8.49 -14.37 -1.85
N ALA A 98 9.24 -15.42 -2.12
CA ALA A 98 10.11 -15.49 -3.31
C ALA A 98 9.35 -15.23 -4.62
N ASP A 99 8.08 -15.64 -4.68
CA ASP A 99 7.24 -15.56 -5.88
C ASP A 99 6.34 -14.30 -5.93
N GLY A 100 6.32 -13.48 -4.86
CA GLY A 100 5.48 -12.27 -4.78
C GLY A 100 4.82 -12.04 -3.42
N GLY A 101 3.85 -11.13 -3.37
CA GLY A 101 3.08 -10.82 -2.17
C GLY A 101 1.98 -11.86 -1.91
N ARG A 102 1.88 -12.38 -0.69
CA ARG A 102 0.79 -13.25 -0.24
C ARG A 102 -0.03 -12.55 0.84
N PRO A 103 -1.32 -12.24 0.62
CA PRO A 103 -2.18 -11.66 1.63
C PRO A 103 -2.26 -12.56 2.88
N LEU A 104 -2.24 -11.93 4.06
CA LEU A 104 -2.43 -12.62 5.33
C LEU A 104 -3.88 -12.63 5.78
N THR A 105 -4.75 -11.87 5.09
CA THR A 105 -6.19 -11.88 5.32
C THR A 105 -6.94 -12.49 4.15
N SER A 106 -8.21 -12.78 4.35
CA SER A 106 -9.15 -13.20 3.30
C SER A 106 -10.19 -12.10 3.02
N MET A 107 -9.80 -10.84 3.22
CA MET A 107 -10.70 -9.70 3.05
C MET A 107 -11.16 -9.57 1.60
N GLN A 108 -12.45 -9.32 1.42
CA GLN A 108 -13.00 -9.00 0.11
C GLN A 108 -12.60 -7.58 -0.30
N MET A 109 -11.87 -7.48 -1.42
CA MET A 109 -11.39 -6.20 -1.95
C MET A 109 -12.38 -5.53 -2.92
N ASP A 110 -13.49 -6.18 -3.22
CA ASP A 110 -14.53 -5.64 -4.09
C ASP A 110 -15.52 -4.76 -3.32
N LEU A 111 -16.12 -3.81 -4.05
CA LEU A 111 -17.17 -2.96 -3.49
C LEU A 111 -18.36 -3.83 -3.03
N LEU A 112 -18.70 -3.72 -1.76
CA LEU A 112 -19.87 -4.37 -1.21
C LEU A 112 -21.12 -3.56 -1.59
N VAL A 113 -21.92 -4.08 -2.51
CA VAL A 113 -23.21 -3.52 -2.88
C VAL A 113 -24.31 -4.34 -2.18
N ARG A 114 -25.14 -3.67 -1.39
CA ARG A 114 -26.31 -4.27 -0.73
C ARG A 114 -27.60 -3.75 -1.36
#